data_41022681f5cc103a08d1f872691170e2
#
_entry.id   41022681f5cc103a08d1f872691170e2
#
_cell.length_a   1.000
_cell.length_b   1.000
_cell.length_c   1.000
_cell.angle_alpha   90.00
_cell.angle_beta   90.00
_cell.angle_gamma   90.00
#
_symmetry.space_group_name_H-M   'P 1'
#
loop_
_entity.id
_entity.type
_entity.pdbx_description
1 polymer ?
#
loop_
_entity_poly.entity_id
_entity_poly.type
_entity_poly.pdbx_seq_one_letter_code
_entity_poly.pdbx_strand_id
1 'polypeptide(L)'
;MEQTLMDKLTILADSAKYDVACTSSGASRTARAGILGSCYAPGCCHAFTADGRCVSLLKVLMTNCCAFDCSYCVNRKSNDIPRATFTPRELAELTVEFYRRNYIEGLFLSSAVLGTPDYTTERMLAALRLLRGEYRFGGYIHAKAIPGTSPELLQQLGYLADRLSVNVELPSEQSLNLLAPDKGRHSIFRPMKQIAVSGAQSKQELTVYRHAPKFAPAGQSTQMIVGASPETDYHILKLTEGMYQKYSLKRVFYSAYIPVAEDTRLPALDTKPPLLREHRLYQADWLLRFYQFKADEILDEANQSFNPYLDPKCNWAVQHYGLFPCLLYTSDAADE
;
A
#
# COMPACT_ATOMS: atom_id res chain seq x y z
N MET A 1 15.04 -26.75 -13.70
CA MET A 1 14.28 -27.40 -12.58
C MET A 1 12.98 -26.61 -12.40
N GLU A 2 11.88 -27.30 -12.28
CA GLU A 2 10.59 -26.68 -11.98
C GLU A 2 10.59 -26.14 -10.55
N GLN A 3 10.19 -24.87 -10.34
CA GLN A 3 10.17 -24.26 -9.01
C GLN A 3 9.08 -24.90 -8.16
N THR A 4 9.41 -25.29 -6.95
CA THR A 4 8.42 -25.76 -5.99
C THR A 4 7.51 -24.61 -5.52
N LEU A 5 6.35 -24.93 -4.95
CA LEU A 5 5.45 -23.91 -4.38
C LEU A 5 6.13 -23.10 -3.27
N MET A 6 7.01 -23.71 -2.48
CA MET A 6 7.78 -23.03 -1.42
C MET A 6 8.85 -22.10 -1.99
N ASP A 7 9.51 -22.47 -3.09
CA ASP A 7 10.46 -21.58 -3.77
C ASP A 7 9.74 -20.34 -4.31
N LYS A 8 8.61 -20.54 -4.97
CA LYS A 8 7.75 -19.44 -5.46
C LYS A 8 7.30 -18.53 -4.31
N LEU A 9 6.84 -19.10 -3.19
CA LEU A 9 6.41 -18.34 -2.02
C LEU A 9 7.56 -17.49 -1.48
N THR A 10 8.75 -18.05 -1.33
CA THR A 10 9.92 -17.33 -0.81
C THR A 10 10.27 -16.14 -1.72
N ILE A 11 10.33 -16.35 -3.04
CA ILE A 11 10.65 -15.29 -4.01
C ILE A 11 9.58 -14.20 -4.02
N LEU A 12 8.30 -14.58 -4.06
CA LEU A 12 7.20 -13.65 -4.25
C LEU A 12 6.82 -12.91 -2.96
N ALA A 13 7.05 -13.51 -1.81
CA ALA A 13 6.91 -12.84 -0.51
C ALA A 13 8.07 -11.85 -0.26
N ASP A 14 9.30 -12.23 -0.57
CA ASP A 14 10.46 -11.31 -0.46
C ASP A 14 10.30 -10.12 -1.41
N SER A 15 9.84 -10.35 -2.63
CA SER A 15 9.53 -9.27 -3.58
C SER A 15 8.40 -8.33 -3.09
N ALA A 16 7.48 -8.82 -2.26
CA ALA A 16 6.39 -8.04 -1.71
C ALA A 16 6.78 -7.15 -0.51
N LYS A 17 7.95 -7.31 0.08
CA LYS A 17 8.36 -6.55 1.29
C LYS A 17 8.43 -5.04 1.07
N TYR A 18 8.67 -4.59 -0.16
CA TYR A 18 8.74 -3.17 -0.53
C TYR A 18 7.35 -2.51 -0.65
N ASP A 19 6.28 -3.29 -0.65
CA ASP A 19 4.92 -2.78 -0.55
C ASP A 19 4.59 -2.46 0.91
N VAL A 20 4.48 -1.16 1.25
CA VAL A 20 4.15 -0.77 2.61
C VAL A 20 2.65 -0.85 2.82
N ALA A 21 2.21 -1.89 3.48
CA ALA A 21 0.84 -1.99 4.00
C ALA A 21 0.83 -2.61 5.40
N CYS A 22 2.01 -2.80 6.00
CA CYS A 22 2.14 -3.42 7.31
C CYS A 22 3.50 -3.11 7.95
N THR A 23 3.52 -3.08 9.27
CA THR A 23 4.72 -3.09 10.07
C THR A 23 5.23 -4.52 10.20
N SER A 24 6.43 -4.83 9.68
CA SER A 24 7.10 -6.09 10.01
C SER A 24 7.77 -5.94 11.39
N SER A 25 7.78 -7.00 12.18
CA SER A 25 8.45 -7.00 13.49
C SER A 25 9.98 -6.88 13.40
N GLY A 26 10.55 -6.99 12.20
CA GLY A 26 12.00 -7.00 11.98
C GLY A 26 12.74 -8.22 12.57
N ALA A 27 12.03 -9.11 13.26
CA ALA A 27 12.61 -10.30 13.86
C ALA A 27 12.58 -11.48 12.89
N SER A 28 13.73 -12.12 12.67
CA SER A 28 13.85 -13.32 11.87
C SER A 28 14.67 -14.37 12.62
N ARG A 29 14.05 -15.51 12.90
CA ARG A 29 14.70 -16.69 13.48
C ARG A 29 14.20 -17.96 12.80
N THR A 30 15.09 -18.72 12.20
CA THR A 30 14.77 -20.03 11.62
C THR A 30 14.62 -21.08 12.73
N ALA A 31 13.77 -22.08 12.49
CA ALA A 31 13.66 -23.24 13.37
C ALA A 31 14.99 -23.97 13.47
N ARG A 32 15.38 -24.36 14.69
CA ARG A 32 16.56 -25.18 14.97
C ARG A 32 16.15 -26.40 15.78
N ALA A 33 16.83 -27.51 15.58
CA ALA A 33 16.62 -28.73 16.36
C ALA A 33 16.77 -28.42 17.86
N GLY A 34 15.81 -28.84 18.68
CA GLY A 34 15.82 -28.63 20.14
C GLY A 34 15.26 -27.25 20.61
N ILE A 35 14.82 -26.38 19.71
CA ILE A 35 14.19 -25.11 20.02
C ILE A 35 12.74 -25.11 19.52
N LEU A 36 11.80 -24.75 20.39
CA LEU A 36 10.38 -24.65 20.06
C LEU A 36 10.12 -23.30 19.37
N GLY A 37 9.56 -23.34 18.14
CA GLY A 37 9.12 -22.19 17.39
C GLY A 37 10.15 -21.59 16.44
N SER A 38 9.64 -20.80 15.49
CA SER A 38 10.42 -19.97 14.57
C SER A 38 9.77 -18.62 14.45
N CYS A 39 10.54 -17.59 14.13
CA CYS A 39 10.06 -16.23 13.87
C CYS A 39 10.24 -15.88 12.38
N TYR A 40 10.17 -16.89 11.52
CA TYR A 40 10.28 -16.77 10.08
C TYR A 40 9.02 -17.35 9.43
N ALA A 41 8.11 -16.48 9.04
CA ALA A 41 6.96 -16.85 8.20
C ALA A 41 7.03 -16.00 6.93
N PRO A 42 7.56 -16.52 5.80
CA PRO A 42 7.60 -15.76 4.57
C PRO A 42 6.18 -15.37 4.16
N GLY A 43 5.99 -14.10 3.84
CA GLY A 43 4.73 -13.55 3.34
C GLY A 43 3.69 -13.19 4.40
N CYS A 44 3.91 -13.40 5.69
CA CYS A 44 2.95 -12.94 6.70
C CYS A 44 3.18 -11.48 7.08
N CYS A 45 2.14 -10.67 7.04
CA CYS A 45 2.14 -9.28 7.47
C CYS A 45 0.90 -8.95 8.31
N HIS A 46 0.88 -7.77 8.91
CA HIS A 46 -0.20 -7.33 9.78
C HIS A 46 -0.80 -6.03 9.25
N ALA A 47 -2.13 -5.93 9.30
CA ALA A 47 -2.87 -4.71 9.04
C ALA A 47 -3.81 -4.42 10.22
N PHE A 48 -4.12 -3.15 10.45
CA PHE A 48 -5.07 -2.76 11.50
C PHE A 48 -6.41 -2.42 10.89
N THR A 49 -7.48 -2.93 11.52
CA THR A 49 -8.86 -2.55 11.21
C THR A 49 -9.20 -1.20 11.86
N ALA A 50 -10.35 -0.61 11.49
CA ALA A 50 -10.77 0.68 12.03
C ALA A 50 -11.02 0.68 13.55
N ASP A 51 -11.30 -0.49 14.11
CA ASP A 51 -11.49 -0.74 15.55
C ASP A 51 -10.18 -1.09 16.28
N GLY A 52 -9.03 -0.91 15.62
CA GLY A 52 -7.69 -1.15 16.19
C GLY A 52 -7.25 -2.61 16.26
N ARG A 53 -8.09 -3.56 15.82
CA ARG A 53 -7.74 -4.99 15.81
C ARG A 53 -6.66 -5.28 14.76
N CYS A 54 -5.65 -6.05 15.14
CA CYS A 54 -4.60 -6.54 14.24
C CYS A 54 -5.10 -7.74 13.44
N VAL A 55 -4.94 -7.69 12.12
CA VAL A 55 -5.29 -8.75 11.17
C VAL A 55 -4.03 -9.27 10.49
N SER A 56 -3.78 -10.56 10.58
CA SER A 56 -2.65 -11.22 9.91
C SER A 56 -3.00 -11.50 8.45
N LEU A 57 -2.14 -11.12 7.53
CA LEU A 57 -2.36 -11.28 6.10
C LEU A 57 -1.22 -12.08 5.44
N LEU A 58 -1.56 -12.95 4.49
CA LEU A 58 -0.60 -13.44 3.52
C LEU A 58 -0.35 -12.33 2.50
N LYS A 59 0.86 -11.78 2.47
CA LYS A 59 1.26 -10.70 1.57
C LYS A 59 2.22 -11.24 0.52
N VAL A 60 1.75 -11.34 -0.70
CA VAL A 60 2.51 -11.90 -1.82
C VAL A 60 2.23 -11.16 -3.12
N LEU A 61 3.16 -11.29 -4.06
CA LEU A 61 2.92 -10.97 -5.45
C LEU A 61 2.32 -12.17 -6.18
N MET A 62 1.40 -11.92 -7.13
CA MET A 62 0.98 -12.93 -8.11
C MET A 62 2.17 -13.35 -8.99
N THR A 63 3.00 -12.38 -9.36
CA THR A 63 4.25 -12.55 -10.10
C THR A 63 5.20 -11.40 -9.80
N ASN A 64 6.51 -11.65 -9.88
CA ASN A 64 7.53 -10.60 -9.90
C ASN A 64 8.16 -10.44 -11.30
N CYS A 65 7.68 -11.15 -12.32
CA CYS A 65 8.01 -10.88 -13.71
C CYS A 65 7.31 -9.59 -14.14
N CYS A 66 8.06 -8.54 -14.44
CA CYS A 66 7.51 -7.24 -14.79
C CYS A 66 7.86 -6.87 -16.25
N ALA A 67 6.87 -6.32 -16.97
CA ALA A 67 7.07 -5.71 -18.27
C ALA A 67 7.55 -4.26 -18.17
N PHE A 68 7.34 -3.60 -17.00
CA PHE A 68 7.72 -2.21 -16.73
C PHE A 68 9.14 -2.10 -16.19
N ASP A 69 9.77 -0.95 -16.40
CA ASP A 69 11.14 -0.69 -15.98
C ASP A 69 11.25 0.51 -15.03
N CYS A 70 10.41 0.55 -14.00
CA CYS A 70 10.43 1.62 -12.98
C CYS A 70 11.77 1.61 -12.22
N SER A 71 12.53 2.71 -12.28
CA SER A 71 13.91 2.79 -11.75
C SER A 71 14.03 2.48 -10.26
N TYR A 72 13.01 2.82 -9.48
CA TYR A 72 12.98 2.59 -8.03
C TYR A 72 12.57 1.16 -7.63
N CYS A 73 12.19 0.30 -8.58
CA CYS A 73 11.58 -0.99 -8.27
C CYS A 73 12.57 -2.15 -8.40
N VAL A 74 12.67 -2.98 -7.36
CA VAL A 74 13.50 -4.19 -7.40
C VAL A 74 13.04 -5.17 -8.48
N ASN A 75 11.71 -5.21 -8.76
CA ASN A 75 11.10 -6.12 -9.74
C ASN A 75 11.10 -5.58 -11.17
N ARG A 76 11.77 -4.45 -11.45
CA ARG A 76 11.82 -3.89 -12.81
C ARG A 76 12.38 -4.89 -13.82
N LYS A 77 11.98 -4.73 -15.08
CA LYS A 77 12.33 -5.63 -16.18
C LYS A 77 13.84 -5.87 -16.32
N SER A 78 14.62 -4.81 -16.18
CA SER A 78 16.08 -4.83 -16.38
C SER A 78 16.87 -5.43 -15.24
N ASN A 79 16.28 -5.68 -14.06
CA ASN A 79 16.98 -6.30 -12.93
C ASN A 79 17.09 -7.81 -13.13
N ASP A 80 18.31 -8.35 -12.93
CA ASP A 80 18.57 -9.78 -12.89
C ASP A 80 18.34 -10.32 -11.47
N ILE A 81 17.11 -10.78 -11.22
CA ILE A 81 16.69 -11.34 -9.94
C ILE A 81 15.92 -12.64 -10.17
N PRO A 82 15.85 -13.56 -9.20
CA PRO A 82 14.99 -14.73 -9.28
C PRO A 82 13.54 -14.33 -9.56
N ARG A 83 12.96 -14.94 -10.59
CA ARG A 83 11.58 -14.67 -11.03
C ARG A 83 10.69 -15.87 -10.73
N ALA A 84 9.46 -15.58 -10.30
CA ALA A 84 8.45 -16.60 -10.06
C ALA A 84 7.06 -16.07 -10.42
N THR A 85 6.14 -16.99 -10.67
CA THR A 85 4.73 -16.68 -10.94
C THR A 85 3.87 -17.79 -10.35
N PHE A 86 2.89 -17.42 -9.54
CA PHE A 86 1.85 -18.35 -9.13
C PHE A 86 0.85 -18.58 -10.25
N THR A 87 0.35 -19.80 -10.36
CA THR A 87 -0.93 -20.01 -11.02
C THR A 87 -2.06 -19.52 -10.09
N PRO A 88 -3.23 -19.13 -10.63
CA PRO A 88 -4.38 -18.76 -9.81
C PRO A 88 -4.76 -19.81 -8.76
N ARG A 89 -4.64 -21.09 -9.12
CA ARG A 89 -4.95 -22.20 -8.20
C ARG A 89 -3.91 -22.36 -7.10
N GLU A 90 -2.62 -22.31 -7.42
CA GLU A 90 -1.54 -22.35 -6.41
C GLU A 90 -1.74 -21.27 -5.35
N LEU A 91 -2.03 -20.03 -5.78
CA LEU A 91 -2.24 -18.91 -4.86
C LEU A 91 -3.49 -19.10 -3.99
N ALA A 92 -4.59 -19.59 -4.57
CA ALA A 92 -5.82 -19.82 -3.84
C ALA A 92 -5.64 -20.94 -2.80
N GLU A 93 -5.05 -22.06 -3.18
CA GLU A 93 -4.77 -23.19 -2.29
C GLU A 93 -3.83 -22.79 -1.15
N LEU A 94 -2.73 -22.08 -1.48
CA LEU A 94 -1.80 -21.57 -0.48
C LEU A 94 -2.51 -20.67 0.55
N THR A 95 -3.36 -19.76 0.09
CA THR A 95 -4.11 -18.85 0.97
C THR A 95 -5.04 -19.63 1.90
N VAL A 96 -5.76 -20.60 1.37
CA VAL A 96 -6.69 -21.45 2.16
C VAL A 96 -5.94 -22.30 3.17
N GLU A 97 -4.81 -22.89 2.80
CA GLU A 97 -3.99 -23.71 3.70
C GLU A 97 -3.39 -22.87 4.85
N PHE A 98 -2.90 -21.65 4.57
CA PHE A 98 -2.44 -20.75 5.63
C PHE A 98 -3.59 -20.32 6.56
N TYR A 99 -4.77 -20.07 6.01
CA TYR A 99 -5.94 -19.71 6.80
C TYR A 99 -6.38 -20.88 7.71
N ARG A 100 -6.48 -22.10 7.18
CA ARG A 100 -6.84 -23.30 7.95
C ARG A 100 -5.90 -23.58 9.10
N ARG A 101 -4.64 -23.21 8.96
CA ARG A 101 -3.59 -23.35 10.00
C ARG A 101 -3.54 -22.17 10.97
N ASN A 102 -4.45 -21.22 10.88
CA ASN A 102 -4.49 -20.00 11.68
C ASN A 102 -3.22 -19.12 11.57
N TYR A 103 -2.52 -19.16 10.44
CA TYR A 103 -1.37 -18.29 10.20
C TYR A 103 -1.81 -16.91 9.75
N ILE A 104 -2.96 -16.82 9.07
CA ILE A 104 -3.51 -15.59 8.48
C ILE A 104 -5.02 -15.51 8.66
N GLU A 105 -5.54 -14.30 8.61
CA GLU A 105 -6.96 -13.97 8.56
C GLU A 105 -7.39 -13.46 7.17
N GLY A 106 -6.41 -13.19 6.28
CA GLY A 106 -6.71 -12.68 4.97
C GLY A 106 -5.52 -12.70 4.01
N LEU A 107 -5.75 -12.15 2.81
CA LEU A 107 -4.79 -12.06 1.72
C LEU A 107 -4.54 -10.59 1.36
N PHE A 108 -3.28 -10.19 1.24
CA PHE A 108 -2.85 -8.99 0.54
C PHE A 108 -2.20 -9.40 -0.78
N LEU A 109 -2.92 -9.18 -1.87
CA LEU A 109 -2.48 -9.56 -3.20
C LEU A 109 -2.04 -8.34 -4.00
N SER A 110 -0.77 -8.33 -4.39
CA SER A 110 -0.24 -7.41 -5.39
C SER A 110 0.37 -8.17 -6.56
N SER A 111 0.93 -7.47 -7.55
CA SER A 111 1.59 -8.09 -8.69
C SER A 111 2.54 -7.10 -9.37
N ALA A 112 3.62 -7.61 -9.95
CA ALA A 112 4.27 -6.96 -11.07
C ALA A 112 3.38 -7.09 -12.32
N VAL A 113 3.70 -6.37 -13.39
CA VAL A 113 2.91 -6.36 -14.64
C VAL A 113 3.42 -7.45 -15.59
N LEU A 114 2.71 -8.56 -15.63
CA LEU A 114 3.04 -9.69 -16.53
C LEU A 114 2.43 -9.43 -17.91
N GLY A 115 3.26 -9.01 -18.86
CA GLY A 115 2.82 -8.65 -20.19
C GLY A 115 2.02 -7.34 -20.21
N THR A 116 0.72 -7.41 -19.92
CA THR A 116 -0.18 -6.24 -19.88
C THR A 116 -0.87 -6.09 -18.52
N PRO A 117 -1.35 -4.88 -18.18
CA PRO A 117 -2.15 -4.65 -16.98
C PRO A 117 -3.40 -5.53 -16.91
N ASP A 118 -4.12 -5.65 -18.03
CA ASP A 118 -5.36 -6.44 -18.09
C ASP A 118 -5.08 -7.93 -17.91
N TYR A 119 -4.12 -8.49 -18.62
CA TYR A 119 -3.75 -9.90 -18.44
C TYR A 119 -3.34 -10.22 -17.00
N THR A 120 -2.57 -9.32 -16.36
CA THR A 120 -2.19 -9.48 -14.96
C THR A 120 -3.40 -9.46 -14.05
N THR A 121 -4.32 -8.52 -14.27
CA THR A 121 -5.55 -8.38 -13.47
C THR A 121 -6.49 -9.57 -13.69
N GLU A 122 -6.60 -10.11 -14.90
CA GLU A 122 -7.37 -11.35 -15.16
C GLU A 122 -6.85 -12.54 -14.36
N ARG A 123 -5.54 -12.70 -14.24
CA ARG A 123 -4.94 -13.75 -13.42
C ARG A 123 -5.23 -13.55 -11.92
N MET A 124 -5.13 -12.31 -11.44
CA MET A 124 -5.52 -11.97 -10.07
C MET A 124 -7.00 -12.28 -9.83
N LEU A 125 -7.88 -11.86 -10.74
CA LEU A 125 -9.31 -12.15 -10.69
C LEU A 125 -9.60 -13.65 -10.69
N ALA A 126 -8.89 -14.44 -11.48
CA ALA A 126 -9.03 -15.89 -11.48
C ALA A 126 -8.74 -16.51 -10.09
N ALA A 127 -7.66 -16.04 -9.42
CA ALA A 127 -7.36 -16.48 -8.06
C ALA A 127 -8.44 -16.04 -7.06
N LEU A 128 -8.92 -14.79 -7.12
CA LEU A 128 -9.97 -14.30 -6.22
C LEU A 128 -11.33 -14.99 -6.45
N ARG A 129 -11.65 -15.33 -7.70
CA ARG A 129 -12.85 -16.12 -8.02
C ARG A 129 -12.78 -17.53 -7.45
N LEU A 130 -11.62 -18.19 -7.50
CA LEU A 130 -11.42 -19.48 -6.83
C LEU A 130 -11.62 -19.33 -5.32
N LEU A 131 -11.01 -18.33 -4.69
CA LEU A 131 -11.16 -18.08 -3.26
C LEU A 131 -12.62 -17.84 -2.87
N ARG A 132 -13.31 -16.88 -3.49
CA ARG A 132 -14.69 -16.51 -3.11
C ARG A 132 -15.72 -17.55 -3.53
N GLY A 133 -15.55 -18.19 -4.70
CA GLY A 133 -16.49 -19.15 -5.26
C GLY A 133 -16.22 -20.58 -4.79
N GLU A 134 -15.14 -21.20 -5.26
CA GLU A 134 -14.83 -22.62 -5.02
C GLU A 134 -14.53 -22.90 -3.54
N TYR A 135 -13.61 -22.11 -2.94
CA TYR A 135 -13.20 -22.30 -1.54
C TYR A 135 -14.11 -21.59 -0.53
N ARG A 136 -15.07 -20.76 -0.98
CA ARG A 136 -15.96 -19.96 -0.12
C ARG A 136 -15.21 -19.20 0.98
N PHE A 137 -14.04 -18.68 0.64
CA PHE A 137 -13.17 -17.98 1.57
C PHE A 137 -13.80 -16.67 2.02
N GLY A 138 -14.16 -16.58 3.31
CA GLY A 138 -14.77 -15.40 3.95
C GLY A 138 -13.75 -14.42 4.55
N GLY A 139 -12.44 -14.73 4.50
CA GLY A 139 -11.39 -13.88 5.06
C GLY A 139 -11.21 -12.56 4.28
N TYR A 140 -10.48 -11.64 4.90
CA TYR A 140 -10.22 -10.32 4.33
C TYR A 140 -9.33 -10.40 3.09
N ILE A 141 -9.67 -9.67 2.03
CA ILE A 141 -8.88 -9.56 0.81
C ILE A 141 -8.58 -8.10 0.50
N HIS A 142 -7.30 -7.76 0.49
CA HIS A 142 -6.80 -6.49 -0.03
C HIS A 142 -6.11 -6.77 -1.37
N ALA A 143 -6.63 -6.20 -2.46
CA ALA A 143 -6.02 -6.32 -3.78
C ALA A 143 -5.45 -4.99 -4.26
N LYS A 144 -4.24 -5.05 -4.82
CA LYS A 144 -3.62 -3.90 -5.45
C LYS A 144 -4.02 -3.86 -6.93
N ALA A 145 -4.79 -2.86 -7.32
CA ALA A 145 -5.17 -2.65 -8.71
C ALA A 145 -3.94 -2.23 -9.52
N ILE A 146 -3.77 -2.85 -10.67
CA ILE A 146 -2.66 -2.56 -11.58
C ILE A 146 -2.97 -1.29 -12.37
N PRO A 147 -2.06 -0.28 -12.37
CA PRO A 147 -2.25 0.92 -13.19
C PRO A 147 -2.41 0.58 -14.67
N GLY A 148 -3.44 1.14 -15.31
CA GLY A 148 -3.76 0.87 -16.70
C GLY A 148 -4.73 -0.29 -16.96
N THR A 149 -5.20 -0.97 -15.90
CA THR A 149 -6.28 -1.97 -16.01
C THR A 149 -7.56 -1.34 -16.55
N SER A 150 -8.27 -2.09 -17.41
CA SER A 150 -9.56 -1.70 -17.96
C SER A 150 -10.62 -1.51 -16.87
N PRO A 151 -11.58 -0.58 -17.07
CA PRO A 151 -12.62 -0.30 -16.08
C PRO A 151 -13.44 -1.51 -15.69
N GLU A 152 -13.70 -2.42 -16.61
CA GLU A 152 -14.50 -3.62 -16.45
C GLU A 152 -13.81 -4.62 -15.50
N LEU A 153 -12.52 -4.84 -15.66
CA LEU A 153 -11.73 -5.71 -14.80
C LEU A 153 -11.55 -5.11 -13.41
N LEU A 154 -11.36 -3.79 -13.33
CA LEU A 154 -11.29 -3.07 -12.05
C LEU A 154 -12.61 -3.18 -11.28
N GLN A 155 -13.75 -3.08 -11.97
CA GLN A 155 -15.08 -3.25 -11.37
C GLN A 155 -15.24 -4.65 -10.77
N GLN A 156 -14.85 -5.67 -11.50
CA GLN A 156 -14.89 -7.07 -11.03
C GLN A 156 -13.97 -7.27 -9.82
N LEU A 157 -12.78 -6.68 -9.84
CA LEU A 157 -11.82 -6.75 -8.74
C LEU A 157 -12.42 -6.15 -7.46
N GLY A 158 -13.15 -5.03 -7.58
CA GLY A 158 -13.79 -4.36 -6.45
C GLY A 158 -14.91 -5.17 -5.78
N TYR A 159 -15.62 -6.03 -6.52
CA TYR A 159 -16.63 -6.91 -5.93
C TYR A 159 -16.04 -8.15 -5.24
N LEU A 160 -14.81 -8.53 -5.55
CA LEU A 160 -14.15 -9.69 -4.94
C LEU A 160 -13.24 -9.32 -3.77
N ALA A 161 -12.76 -8.07 -3.73
CA ALA A 161 -11.87 -7.57 -2.69
C ALA A 161 -12.61 -6.72 -1.65
N ASP A 162 -12.15 -6.78 -0.39
CA ASP A 162 -12.67 -5.91 0.67
C ASP A 162 -12.05 -4.53 0.61
N ARG A 163 -10.78 -4.42 0.20
CA ARG A 163 -10.07 -3.16 -0.05
C ARG A 163 -9.33 -3.19 -1.37
N LEU A 164 -9.34 -2.06 -2.06
CA LEU A 164 -8.48 -1.82 -3.20
C LEU A 164 -7.41 -0.78 -2.89
N SER A 165 -6.25 -0.89 -3.52
CA SER A 165 -5.25 0.16 -3.52
C SER A 165 -4.71 0.38 -4.93
N VAL A 166 -4.46 1.65 -5.25
CA VAL A 166 -3.75 2.08 -6.46
C VAL A 166 -2.60 2.93 -6.00
N ASN A 167 -1.37 2.53 -6.25
CA ASN A 167 -0.21 3.31 -5.81
C ASN A 167 -0.01 4.55 -6.67
N VAL A 168 0.14 5.70 -6.02
CA VAL A 168 0.56 6.96 -6.67
C VAL A 168 2.04 6.90 -7.02
N GLU A 169 2.82 6.17 -6.24
CA GLU A 169 4.26 5.94 -6.33
C GLU A 169 5.07 7.20 -6.03
N LEU A 170 4.99 8.25 -6.85
CA LEU A 170 5.79 9.47 -6.74
C LEU A 170 4.90 10.72 -6.64
N PRO A 171 5.36 11.77 -5.94
CA PRO A 171 4.53 12.93 -5.65
C PRO A 171 4.20 13.80 -6.87
N SER A 172 5.06 13.84 -7.88
CA SER A 172 4.87 14.68 -9.06
C SER A 172 4.78 13.86 -10.35
N GLU A 173 4.15 14.46 -11.37
CA GLU A 173 4.12 13.89 -12.71
C GLU A 173 5.50 13.88 -13.36
N GLN A 174 6.31 14.89 -13.08
CA GLN A 174 7.68 14.99 -13.58
C GLN A 174 8.52 13.81 -13.06
N SER A 175 8.49 13.55 -11.76
CA SER A 175 9.21 12.44 -11.15
C SER A 175 8.67 11.09 -11.61
N LEU A 176 7.34 10.97 -11.78
CA LEU A 176 6.73 9.76 -12.30
C LEU A 176 7.19 9.45 -13.74
N ASN A 177 7.18 10.44 -14.63
CA ASN A 177 7.64 10.28 -16.01
C ASN A 177 9.13 9.97 -16.09
N LEU A 178 9.94 10.52 -15.18
CA LEU A 178 11.39 10.29 -15.12
C LEU A 178 11.74 8.89 -14.62
N LEU A 179 11.07 8.41 -13.57
CA LEU A 179 11.45 7.21 -12.82
C LEU A 179 10.57 5.99 -13.13
N ALA A 180 9.39 6.20 -13.69
CA ALA A 180 8.43 5.16 -14.07
C ALA A 180 7.71 5.49 -15.39
N PRO A 181 8.43 5.56 -16.50
CA PRO A 181 7.89 6.03 -17.78
C PRO A 181 6.71 5.20 -18.33
N ASP A 182 6.62 3.94 -17.90
CA ASP A 182 5.51 3.04 -18.27
C ASP A 182 4.22 3.35 -17.47
N LYS A 183 4.29 4.23 -16.45
CA LYS A 183 3.15 4.62 -15.61
C LYS A 183 2.79 6.08 -15.85
N GLY A 184 1.70 6.32 -16.56
CA GLY A 184 1.17 7.68 -16.71
C GLY A 184 0.29 8.09 -15.51
N ARG A 185 0.23 9.37 -15.21
CA ARG A 185 -0.65 9.91 -14.15
C ARG A 185 -2.13 9.52 -14.36
N HIS A 186 -2.57 9.50 -15.60
CA HIS A 186 -3.92 9.07 -15.97
C HIS A 186 -4.20 7.61 -15.60
N SER A 187 -3.23 6.70 -15.82
CA SER A 187 -3.37 5.27 -15.49
C SER A 187 -3.48 5.00 -13.98
N ILE A 188 -3.12 5.98 -13.14
CA ILE A 188 -3.20 5.92 -11.68
C ILE A 188 -4.51 6.57 -11.18
N PHE A 189 -4.78 7.81 -11.58
CA PHE A 189 -5.88 8.59 -11.02
C PHE A 189 -7.26 8.21 -11.58
N ARG A 190 -7.33 7.69 -12.81
CA ARG A 190 -8.59 7.18 -13.38
C ARG A 190 -9.14 5.98 -12.59
N PRO A 191 -8.36 4.92 -12.30
CA PRO A 191 -8.80 3.84 -11.42
C PRO A 191 -9.19 4.33 -10.02
N MET A 192 -8.43 5.24 -9.41
CA MET A 192 -8.78 5.79 -8.09
C MET A 192 -10.14 6.50 -8.11
N LYS A 193 -10.43 7.28 -9.15
CA LYS A 193 -11.74 7.94 -9.33
C LYS A 193 -12.85 6.90 -9.50
N GLN A 194 -12.62 5.88 -10.33
CA GLN A 194 -13.61 4.82 -10.54
C GLN A 194 -13.92 4.09 -9.22
N ILE A 195 -12.91 3.72 -8.44
CA ILE A 195 -13.10 3.06 -7.14
C ILE A 195 -13.91 3.95 -6.18
N ALA A 196 -13.64 5.26 -6.15
CA ALA A 196 -14.40 6.20 -5.32
C ALA A 196 -15.88 6.27 -5.73
N VAL A 197 -16.16 6.38 -7.03
CA VAL A 197 -17.53 6.43 -7.59
C VAL A 197 -18.26 5.11 -7.34
N SER A 198 -17.66 3.97 -7.71
CA SER A 198 -18.28 2.65 -7.53
C SER A 198 -18.53 2.32 -6.05
N GLY A 199 -17.61 2.73 -5.15
CA GLY A 199 -17.79 2.58 -3.71
C GLY A 199 -18.93 3.44 -3.15
N ALA A 200 -19.12 4.67 -3.66
CA ALA A 200 -20.22 5.53 -3.29
C ALA A 200 -21.56 4.98 -3.81
N GLN A 201 -21.62 4.53 -5.06
CA GLN A 201 -22.80 3.88 -5.66
C GLN A 201 -23.21 2.62 -4.88
N SER A 202 -22.25 1.73 -4.58
CA SER A 202 -22.52 0.51 -3.81
C SER A 202 -23.09 0.81 -2.42
N LYS A 203 -22.61 1.86 -1.74
CA LYS A 203 -23.19 2.30 -0.46
C LYS A 203 -24.63 2.80 -0.62
N GLN A 204 -24.91 3.56 -1.67
CA GLN A 204 -26.24 4.05 -1.96
C GLN A 204 -27.20 2.88 -2.33
N GLU A 205 -26.77 1.92 -3.14
CA GLU A 205 -27.55 0.73 -3.46
C GLU A 205 -27.91 -0.09 -2.21
N LEU A 206 -26.97 -0.22 -1.26
CA LEU A 206 -27.20 -0.93 0.01
C LEU A 206 -28.24 -0.25 0.91
N THR A 207 -28.53 1.03 0.74
CA THR A 207 -29.64 1.70 1.46
C THR A 207 -30.99 1.30 0.93
N VAL A 208 -31.07 0.94 -0.36
CA VAL A 208 -32.29 0.51 -1.04
C VAL A 208 -32.44 -1.03 -1.04
N TYR A 209 -31.34 -1.73 -1.35
CA TYR A 209 -31.31 -3.17 -1.50
C TYR A 209 -30.33 -3.78 -0.49
N ARG A 210 -30.86 -4.30 0.63
CA ARG A 210 -30.05 -4.83 1.74
C ARG A 210 -29.02 -5.89 1.34
N HIS A 211 -29.28 -6.63 0.28
CA HIS A 211 -28.43 -7.74 -0.20
C HIS A 211 -27.64 -7.38 -1.47
N ALA A 212 -27.58 -6.11 -1.87
CA ALA A 212 -26.75 -5.70 -2.99
C ALA A 212 -25.27 -6.08 -2.78
N PRO A 213 -24.54 -6.45 -3.83
CA PRO A 213 -23.12 -6.76 -3.74
C PRO A 213 -22.33 -5.55 -3.22
N LYS A 214 -21.42 -5.80 -2.29
CA LYS A 214 -20.57 -4.74 -1.72
C LYS A 214 -19.32 -4.55 -2.58
N PHE A 215 -19.10 -3.33 -3.05
CA PHE A 215 -17.90 -2.97 -3.78
C PHE A 215 -16.84 -2.43 -2.80
N ALA A 216 -15.70 -3.13 -2.65
CA ALA A 216 -14.58 -2.74 -1.80
C ALA A 216 -15.01 -2.09 -0.46
N PRO A 217 -15.75 -2.80 0.41
CA PRO A 217 -16.41 -2.21 1.58
C PRO A 217 -15.44 -1.54 2.57
N ALA A 218 -14.18 -1.96 2.63
CA ALA A 218 -13.14 -1.30 3.41
C ALA A 218 -12.50 -0.09 2.70
N GLY A 219 -13.00 0.26 1.50
CA GLY A 219 -12.59 1.44 0.73
C GLY A 219 -11.26 1.27 0.01
N GLN A 220 -10.66 2.41 -0.36
CA GLN A 220 -9.38 2.42 -1.06
C GLN A 220 -8.26 3.10 -0.26
N SER A 221 -7.03 2.73 -0.59
CA SER A 221 -5.80 3.34 -0.09
C SER A 221 -4.80 3.53 -1.22
N THR A 222 -3.73 4.27 -0.94
CA THR A 222 -2.61 4.47 -1.87
C THR A 222 -1.29 4.39 -1.12
N GLN A 223 -0.20 4.27 -1.87
CA GLN A 223 1.17 4.33 -1.34
C GLN A 223 1.98 5.33 -2.16
N MET A 224 2.87 6.04 -1.47
CA MET A 224 3.81 7.01 -2.04
C MET A 224 5.21 6.74 -1.52
N ILE A 225 6.19 6.79 -2.40
CA ILE A 225 7.61 6.65 -2.07
C ILE A 225 8.15 8.02 -1.66
N VAL A 226 8.87 8.07 -0.56
CA VAL A 226 9.43 9.30 0.02
C VAL A 226 10.95 9.28 -0.08
N GLY A 227 11.53 10.30 -0.70
CA GLY A 227 12.97 10.43 -0.82
C GLY A 227 13.61 9.76 -2.04
N ALA A 228 12.82 9.18 -2.95
CA ALA A 228 13.30 8.77 -4.27
C ALA A 228 13.39 9.93 -5.26
N SER A 229 12.74 11.03 -4.96
CA SER A 229 12.59 12.21 -5.83
C SER A 229 12.64 13.50 -5.00
N PRO A 230 12.87 14.68 -5.62
CA PRO A 230 13.25 15.89 -4.90
C PRO A 230 12.08 16.63 -4.22
N GLU A 231 10.86 16.17 -4.37
CA GLU A 231 9.69 16.89 -3.84
C GLU A 231 9.78 17.08 -2.33
N THR A 232 9.34 18.26 -1.89
CA THR A 232 9.32 18.66 -0.48
C THR A 232 8.21 17.98 0.30
N ASP A 233 8.28 18.00 1.63
CA ASP A 233 7.23 17.45 2.50
C ASP A 233 5.92 18.23 2.33
N TYR A 234 6.00 19.54 2.12
CA TYR A 234 4.85 20.39 1.81
C TYR A 234 4.12 19.93 0.54
N HIS A 235 4.88 19.68 -0.55
CA HIS A 235 4.29 19.17 -1.80
C HIS A 235 3.59 17.82 -1.58
N ILE A 236 4.24 16.91 -0.85
CA ILE A 236 3.67 15.59 -0.51
C ILE A 236 2.38 15.75 0.29
N LEU A 237 2.37 16.64 1.29
CA LEU A 237 1.23 16.86 2.16
C LEU A 237 0.05 17.50 1.43
N LYS A 238 0.31 18.48 0.55
CA LYS A 238 -0.71 19.09 -0.34
C LYS A 238 -1.34 18.06 -1.27
N LEU A 239 -0.52 17.22 -1.89
CA LEU A 239 -1.02 16.13 -2.73
C LEU A 239 -1.88 15.15 -1.93
N THR A 240 -1.44 14.79 -0.73
CA THR A 240 -2.17 13.89 0.18
C THR A 240 -3.54 14.46 0.55
N GLU A 241 -3.60 15.73 0.97
CA GLU A 241 -4.85 16.43 1.27
C GLU A 241 -5.81 16.40 0.06
N GLY A 242 -5.31 16.78 -1.11
CA GLY A 242 -6.09 16.75 -2.36
C GLY A 242 -6.61 15.36 -2.73
N MET A 243 -5.84 14.31 -2.45
CA MET A 243 -6.26 12.93 -2.69
C MET A 243 -7.37 12.49 -1.73
N TYR A 244 -7.30 12.85 -0.44
CA TYR A 244 -8.39 12.60 0.52
C TYR A 244 -9.69 13.25 0.08
N GLN A 245 -9.63 14.50 -0.35
CA GLN A 245 -10.81 15.26 -0.79
C GLN A 245 -11.44 14.68 -2.07
N LYS A 246 -10.60 14.27 -3.05
CA LYS A 246 -11.10 13.89 -4.39
C LYS A 246 -11.47 12.42 -4.54
N TYR A 247 -10.76 11.51 -3.84
CA TYR A 247 -10.86 10.07 -4.11
C TYR A 247 -11.39 9.25 -2.94
N SER A 248 -11.87 9.88 -1.87
CA SER A 248 -12.42 9.19 -0.68
C SER A 248 -11.47 8.13 -0.12
N LEU A 249 -10.17 8.42 -0.15
CA LEU A 249 -9.15 7.53 0.38
C LEU A 249 -9.35 7.30 1.88
N LYS A 250 -9.06 6.09 2.33
CA LYS A 250 -9.01 5.77 3.77
C LYS A 250 -7.64 6.04 4.36
N ARG A 251 -6.57 5.88 3.57
CA ARG A 251 -5.20 6.10 4.02
C ARG A 251 -4.24 6.30 2.84
N VAL A 252 -3.27 7.17 3.03
CA VAL A 252 -2.04 7.24 2.25
C VAL A 252 -0.95 6.54 3.06
N PHE A 253 -0.24 5.59 2.44
CA PHE A 253 0.93 4.96 3.01
C PHE A 253 2.18 5.63 2.45
N TYR A 254 3.07 6.03 3.33
CA TYR A 254 4.38 6.57 2.96
C TYR A 254 5.43 5.47 3.12
N SER A 255 6.37 5.43 2.20
CA SER A 255 7.46 4.47 2.20
C SER A 255 8.78 5.17 1.97
N ALA A 256 9.63 5.21 2.97
CA ALA A 256 10.99 5.70 2.81
C ALA A 256 11.70 4.89 1.73
N TYR A 257 12.28 5.58 0.73
CA TYR A 257 12.97 4.93 -0.36
C TYR A 257 14.20 4.18 0.15
N ILE A 258 14.29 2.91 -0.23
CA ILE A 258 15.46 2.07 0.00
C ILE A 258 16.14 1.88 -1.35
N PRO A 259 17.39 2.34 -1.53
CA PRO A 259 18.12 2.14 -2.78
C PRO A 259 18.30 0.65 -3.08
N VAL A 260 17.89 0.24 -4.29
CA VAL A 260 17.92 -1.18 -4.72
C VAL A 260 18.75 -1.41 -5.98
N ALA A 261 19.15 -0.34 -6.66
CA ALA A 261 19.95 -0.39 -7.87
C ALA A 261 20.71 0.92 -8.07
N GLU A 262 21.84 0.88 -8.75
CA GLU A 262 22.55 2.07 -9.19
C GLU A 262 21.80 2.76 -10.32
N ASP A 263 21.39 4.00 -10.10
CA ASP A 263 20.75 4.86 -11.10
C ASP A 263 21.07 6.32 -10.73
N THR A 264 21.64 7.06 -11.65
CA THR A 264 22.05 8.46 -11.40
C THR A 264 20.87 9.41 -11.13
N ARG A 265 19.65 8.98 -11.40
CA ARG A 265 18.40 9.72 -11.15
C ARG A 265 17.84 9.47 -9.74
N LEU A 266 18.41 8.52 -9.01
CA LEU A 266 17.99 8.07 -7.68
C LEU A 266 19.11 8.31 -6.66
N PRO A 267 18.81 8.36 -5.36
CA PRO A 267 19.83 8.36 -4.32
C PRO A 267 20.78 7.17 -4.42
N ALA A 268 22.05 7.40 -4.11
CA ALA A 268 23.10 6.38 -4.14
C ALA A 268 22.79 5.18 -3.21
N LEU A 269 23.37 4.02 -3.51
CA LEU A 269 23.10 2.76 -2.79
C LEU A 269 23.41 2.82 -1.29
N ASP A 270 24.37 3.66 -0.89
CA ASP A 270 24.77 3.89 0.50
C ASP A 270 23.89 4.90 1.24
N THR A 271 22.96 5.55 0.54
CA THR A 271 22.04 6.53 1.13
C THR A 271 21.09 5.86 2.09
N LYS A 272 21.06 6.31 3.33
CA LYS A 272 20.14 5.81 4.34
C LYS A 272 18.70 6.20 4.01
N PRO A 273 17.73 5.29 4.13
CA PRO A 273 16.32 5.60 3.94
C PRO A 273 15.88 6.76 4.87
N PRO A 274 15.08 7.72 4.39
CA PRO A 274 14.65 8.88 5.17
C PRO A 274 13.51 8.52 6.15
N LEU A 275 13.79 7.62 7.10
CA LEU A 275 12.79 7.09 8.05
C LEU A 275 12.16 8.17 8.92
N LEU A 276 12.93 9.18 9.36
CA LEU A 276 12.38 10.28 10.14
C LEU A 276 11.36 11.09 9.31
N ARG A 277 11.65 11.33 8.04
CA ARG A 277 10.75 12.03 7.11
C ARG A 277 9.46 11.23 6.89
N GLU A 278 9.55 9.92 6.70
CA GLU A 278 8.40 9.02 6.63
C GLU A 278 7.55 9.11 7.89
N HIS A 279 8.19 9.03 9.05
CA HIS A 279 7.52 9.12 10.35
C HIS A 279 6.79 10.46 10.54
N ARG A 280 7.44 11.59 10.19
CA ARG A 280 6.82 12.92 10.25
C ARG A 280 5.61 13.05 9.32
N LEU A 281 5.68 12.45 8.12
CA LEU A 281 4.55 12.40 7.20
C LEU A 281 3.36 11.62 7.79
N TYR A 282 3.60 10.49 8.45
CA TYR A 282 2.53 9.78 9.16
C TYR A 282 1.92 10.59 10.30
N GLN A 283 2.72 11.31 11.06
CA GLN A 283 2.22 12.22 12.12
C GLN A 283 1.37 13.36 11.53
N ALA A 284 1.82 13.98 10.44
CA ALA A 284 1.06 15.02 9.74
C ALA A 284 -0.22 14.47 9.07
N ASP A 285 -0.16 13.27 8.49
CA ASP A 285 -1.33 12.58 7.95
C ASP A 285 -2.41 12.35 9.01
N TRP A 286 -1.99 12.06 10.24
CA TRP A 286 -2.90 11.96 11.38
C TRP A 286 -3.62 13.28 11.66
N LEU A 287 -2.90 14.41 11.63
CA LEU A 287 -3.49 15.74 11.82
C LEU A 287 -4.49 16.07 10.71
N LEU A 288 -4.18 15.77 9.44
CA LEU A 288 -5.10 15.96 8.31
C LEU A 288 -6.39 15.16 8.48
N ARG A 289 -6.30 13.86 8.83
CA ARG A 289 -7.44 12.95 8.81
C ARG A 289 -8.36 13.06 10.03
N PHE A 290 -7.80 13.26 11.19
CA PHE A 290 -8.56 13.19 12.44
C PHE A 290 -8.76 14.55 13.11
N TYR A 291 -7.84 15.49 12.90
CA TYR A 291 -7.92 16.82 13.48
C TYR A 291 -8.36 17.90 12.48
N GLN A 292 -8.58 17.52 11.22
CA GLN A 292 -9.04 18.40 10.15
C GLN A 292 -8.09 19.57 9.85
N PHE A 293 -6.82 19.43 10.17
CA PHE A 293 -5.79 20.38 9.74
C PHE A 293 -5.70 20.41 8.23
N LYS A 294 -5.36 21.56 7.68
CA LYS A 294 -4.97 21.70 6.28
C LYS A 294 -3.47 21.59 6.13
N ALA A 295 -3.03 21.18 4.95
CA ALA A 295 -1.59 21.07 4.66
C ALA A 295 -0.87 22.41 4.90
N ASP A 296 -1.52 23.55 4.52
CA ASP A 296 -1.00 24.90 4.67
C ASP A 296 -0.89 25.37 6.14
N GLU A 297 -1.56 24.70 7.08
CA GLU A 297 -1.41 24.97 8.51
C GLU A 297 -0.23 24.24 9.13
N ILE A 298 0.22 23.13 8.51
CA ILE A 298 1.30 22.28 9.03
C ILE A 298 2.65 22.69 8.42
N LEU A 299 2.67 22.93 7.12
CA LEU A 299 3.81 23.40 6.32
C LEU A 299 3.34 24.44 5.32
N ASP A 300 4.25 25.33 4.89
CA ASP A 300 3.97 26.39 3.93
C ASP A 300 5.10 26.53 2.90
N GLU A 301 4.97 27.50 2.00
CA GLU A 301 5.99 27.77 0.97
C GLU A 301 7.35 28.22 1.53
N ALA A 302 7.38 28.83 2.72
CA ALA A 302 8.62 29.25 3.38
C ALA A 302 9.24 28.09 4.17
N ASN A 303 8.42 27.18 4.71
CA ASN A 303 8.84 26.05 5.55
C ASN A 303 8.37 24.73 4.92
N GLN A 304 9.04 24.31 3.85
CA GLN A 304 8.62 23.18 3.03
C GLN A 304 9.02 21.79 3.54
N SER A 305 9.80 21.73 4.62
CA SER A 305 10.27 20.47 5.22
C SER A 305 9.92 20.40 6.69
N PHE A 306 9.63 19.18 7.18
CA PHE A 306 9.37 18.96 8.60
C PHE A 306 10.59 19.28 9.46
N ASN A 307 10.30 19.79 10.66
CA ASN A 307 11.32 20.01 11.68
C ASN A 307 11.92 18.65 12.09
N PRO A 308 13.27 18.50 12.10
CA PRO A 308 13.91 17.26 12.51
C PRO A 308 13.78 16.96 14.01
N TYR A 309 13.60 18.01 14.84
CA TYR A 309 13.59 17.89 16.30
C TYR A 309 12.17 17.85 16.89
N LEU A 310 11.22 18.58 16.28
CA LEU A 310 9.84 18.66 16.74
C LEU A 310 8.92 17.84 15.80
N ASP A 311 7.96 17.14 16.37
CA ASP A 311 6.89 16.55 15.57
C ASP A 311 5.96 17.64 14.99
N PRO A 312 5.16 17.34 13.95
CA PRO A 312 4.32 18.34 13.28
C PRO A 312 3.33 19.05 14.22
N LYS A 313 2.75 18.34 15.19
CA LYS A 313 1.81 18.89 16.17
C LYS A 313 2.52 19.86 17.11
N CYS A 314 3.65 19.45 17.67
CA CYS A 314 4.47 20.29 18.54
C CYS A 314 5.02 21.51 17.81
N ASN A 315 5.50 21.33 16.57
CA ASN A 315 6.01 22.43 15.75
C ASN A 315 4.91 23.46 15.47
N TRP A 316 3.70 23.01 15.13
CA TRP A 316 2.55 23.89 14.95
C TRP A 316 2.18 24.62 16.26
N ALA A 317 2.15 23.93 17.39
CA ALA A 317 1.83 24.51 18.69
C ALA A 317 2.81 25.62 19.09
N VAL A 318 4.11 25.42 18.88
CA VAL A 318 5.15 26.45 19.17
C VAL A 318 4.97 27.68 18.28
N GLN A 319 4.54 27.52 17.03
CA GLN A 319 4.27 28.63 16.11
C GLN A 319 2.96 29.38 16.47
N HIS A 320 2.05 28.75 17.19
CA HIS A 320 0.74 29.29 17.58
C HIS A 320 0.63 29.49 19.09
N TYR A 321 1.69 29.93 19.72
CA TYR A 321 1.79 30.06 21.18
C TYR A 321 0.64 30.85 21.83
N GLY A 322 0.09 31.82 21.12
CA GLY A 322 -1.05 32.61 21.59
C GLY A 322 -2.39 31.85 21.71
N LEU A 323 -2.45 30.61 21.21
CA LEU A 323 -3.64 29.75 21.31
C LEU A 323 -3.62 28.81 22.54
N PHE A 324 -2.52 28.78 23.33
CA PHE A 324 -2.49 28.06 24.60
C PHE A 324 -3.39 28.75 25.63
N PRO A 325 -4.07 28.02 26.55
CA PRO A 325 -4.00 26.56 26.80
C PRO A 325 -4.95 25.70 25.95
N CYS A 326 -5.76 26.27 25.09
CA CYS A 326 -6.76 25.51 24.32
C CYS A 326 -6.15 24.36 23.51
N LEU A 327 -4.95 24.57 22.99
CA LEU A 327 -4.22 23.53 22.26
C LEU A 327 -3.81 22.34 23.14
N LEU A 328 -3.36 22.59 24.35
CA LEU A 328 -3.02 21.52 25.30
C LEU A 328 -4.23 20.66 25.61
N TYR A 329 -5.36 21.27 25.88
CA TYR A 329 -6.60 20.58 26.20
C TYR A 329 -7.09 19.67 25.07
N THR A 330 -7.07 20.17 23.82
CA THR A 330 -7.49 19.37 22.66
C THR A 330 -6.47 18.31 22.24
N SER A 331 -5.18 18.50 22.59
CA SER A 331 -4.12 17.55 22.23
C SER A 331 -4.00 16.40 23.21
N ASP A 332 -4.20 16.66 24.50
CA ASP A 332 -4.08 15.63 25.54
C ASP A 332 -5.27 14.67 25.54
N ALA A 333 -6.45 15.14 25.13
CA ALA A 333 -7.63 14.29 24.95
C ALA A 333 -7.52 13.27 23.79
N ALA A 334 -6.47 13.35 22.98
CA ALA A 334 -6.27 12.45 21.84
C ALA A 334 -5.18 11.40 22.09
N ASP A 335 -4.44 11.51 23.19
CA ASP A 335 -3.36 10.58 23.54
C ASP A 335 -3.80 9.56 24.64
N GLU A 336 -5.04 9.69 25.17
CA GLU A 336 -5.76 8.71 25.97
C GLU A 336 -6.70 7.84 25.10
#